data_b73b7b2289227181e4e12a31db0a4905
#
_entry.id   b73b7b2289227181e4e12a31db0a4905
#
_cell.length_a   1.000
_cell.length_b   1.000
_cell.length_c   1.000
_cell.angle_alpha   90.00
_cell.angle_beta   90.00
_cell.angle_gamma   90.00
#
_symmetry.space_group_name_H-M   'P 1'
#
loop_
_entity.id
_entity.type
_entity.pdbx_description
1 polymer ?
#
loop_
_entity_poly.entity_id
_entity_poly.type
_entity_poly.pdbx_seq_one_letter_code
_entity_poly.pdbx_strand_id
1 'polypeptide(L)'
;IVICPLISAWVIKAMETIASEAMGLPPESQLAVTIGVVTVAILMCGLSGLFGVVYTDFIQFILATTGTLLLATLSVRAVGGLDAMVEQLKAMGEWGGNQLSIAPQVGSGNGQMSMWNAIGYFGFLWIGVGLCGGYQAQRLLASKDSKHASYAQLLHTVVYFSLMAWPWVLVALCSMILLPDLDVVDQGAAYPRMIVMILPVGLRGLLVAALMAAFISTISTLFNWGSSYLVNDIYRRFINPNATEKNYVTIARFATIFMAVAGAYISFQAENINQLLTLAYVLGSAGVMPGVMRWLWWRTTGKGELAALIVSWIMTILLMFVKAFDAPAVKLLGLEEGVLLSSDPDLVGARMLLMVISVGLACVIGSLLTKPEDMNQLKHFAMRAKPFAFGWRPVISQMETVYVEQEPLGRTLISWAIALVAVISLLVGTGKLLLGSPLFGLVLILIGAVAVVLTIRRISQDCVGDVDQSDFLKELEPHDS
;
A
#
# COMPACT_ATOMS: atom_id res chain seq x y z
N ILE A 1 2.20 0.31 14.94
CA ILE A 1 2.71 1.53 15.61
C ILE A 1 3.86 2.13 14.80
N VAL A 2 4.92 1.39 14.45
CA VAL A 2 6.10 1.95 13.77
C VAL A 2 5.89 2.16 12.27
N ILE A 3 5.12 1.32 11.60
CA ILE A 3 4.78 1.49 10.18
C ILE A 3 4.01 2.81 9.95
N CYS A 4 3.14 3.23 10.88
CA CYS A 4 2.39 4.48 10.71
C CYS A 4 3.28 5.72 10.62
N PRO A 5 4.24 5.98 11.54
CA PRO A 5 5.19 7.08 11.39
C PRO A 5 6.05 6.98 10.13
N LEU A 6 6.46 5.76 9.73
CA LEU A 6 7.26 5.56 8.52
C LEU A 6 6.50 5.93 7.25
N ILE A 7 5.26 5.45 7.09
CA ILE A 7 4.42 5.83 5.95
C ILE A 7 4.08 7.33 6.02
N SER A 8 3.83 7.86 7.22
CA SER A 8 3.61 9.29 7.41
C SER A 8 4.82 10.12 6.98
N ALA A 9 6.04 9.66 7.30
CA ALA A 9 7.28 10.32 6.87
C ALA A 9 7.40 10.40 5.35
N TRP A 10 7.08 9.32 4.64
CA TRP A 10 7.05 9.30 3.18
C TRP A 10 6.05 10.31 2.62
N VAL A 11 4.83 10.35 3.16
CA VAL A 11 3.76 11.28 2.74
C VAL A 11 4.12 12.74 3.07
N ILE A 12 4.74 13.00 4.23
CA ILE A 12 5.25 14.32 4.63
C ILE A 12 6.35 14.78 3.67
N LYS A 13 7.32 13.90 3.36
CA LYS A 13 8.41 14.20 2.42
C LYS A 13 7.90 14.55 1.03
N ALA A 14 6.91 13.81 0.54
CA ALA A 14 6.28 14.10 -0.74
C ALA A 14 5.59 15.48 -0.75
N MET A 15 4.84 15.81 0.31
CA MET A 15 4.17 17.12 0.38
C MET A 15 5.15 18.29 0.59
N GLU A 16 6.21 18.07 1.34
CA GLU A 16 7.33 19.02 1.48
C GLU A 16 7.93 19.36 0.10
N THR A 17 8.24 18.33 -0.70
CA THR A 17 8.76 18.51 -2.06
C THR A 17 7.78 19.29 -2.94
N ILE A 18 6.48 18.93 -2.92
CA ILE A 18 5.45 19.65 -3.68
C ILE A 18 5.36 21.11 -3.25
N ALA A 19 5.33 21.39 -1.94
CA ALA A 19 5.19 22.74 -1.42
C ALA A 19 6.44 23.59 -1.72
N SER A 20 7.63 23.04 -1.56
CA SER A 20 8.89 23.74 -1.83
C SER A 20 9.01 24.11 -3.30
N GLU A 21 8.79 23.17 -4.22
CA GLU A 21 8.86 23.44 -5.67
C GLU A 21 7.75 24.40 -6.13
N ALA A 22 6.50 24.20 -5.64
CA ALA A 22 5.38 25.06 -6.04
C ALA A 22 5.52 26.52 -5.58
N MET A 23 6.19 26.76 -4.44
CA MET A 23 6.44 28.07 -3.89
C MET A 23 7.80 28.64 -4.29
N GLY A 24 8.65 27.87 -4.99
CA GLY A 24 10.00 28.27 -5.36
C GLY A 24 10.91 28.53 -4.14
N LEU A 25 10.76 27.72 -3.09
CA LEU A 25 11.50 27.91 -1.85
C LEU A 25 12.91 27.30 -1.92
N PRO A 26 13.92 27.97 -1.31
CA PRO A 26 15.27 27.43 -1.30
C PRO A 26 15.37 26.21 -0.37
N PRO A 27 16.37 25.32 -0.59
CA PRO A 27 16.57 24.10 0.24
C PRO A 27 16.70 24.37 1.74
N GLU A 28 17.19 25.53 2.11
CA GLU A 28 17.35 25.96 3.52
C GLU A 28 16.00 26.09 4.26
N SER A 29 14.90 26.26 3.55
CA SER A 29 13.55 26.37 4.11
C SER A 29 12.87 25.01 4.38
N GLN A 30 13.51 23.90 4.06
CA GLN A 30 12.98 22.54 4.18
C GLN A 30 12.36 22.28 5.57
N LEU A 31 13.08 22.61 6.64
CA LEU A 31 12.58 22.43 8.02
C LEU A 31 11.31 23.24 8.28
N ALA A 32 11.28 24.50 7.83
CA ALA A 32 10.11 25.36 8.01
C ALA A 32 8.90 24.85 7.24
N VAL A 33 9.10 24.34 6.02
CA VAL A 33 8.04 23.74 5.19
C VAL A 33 7.51 22.47 5.85
N THR A 34 8.40 21.57 6.31
CA THR A 34 8.00 20.36 7.04
C THR A 34 7.17 20.67 8.28
N ILE A 35 7.63 21.62 9.10
CA ILE A 35 6.89 22.08 10.30
C ILE A 35 5.52 22.66 9.90
N GLY A 36 5.47 23.50 8.87
CA GLY A 36 4.22 24.08 8.37
C GLY A 36 3.21 23.02 7.91
N VAL A 37 3.65 22.11 7.06
CA VAL A 37 2.83 21.00 6.51
C VAL A 37 2.30 20.12 7.64
N VAL A 38 3.14 19.73 8.60
CA VAL A 38 2.75 18.88 9.74
C VAL A 38 1.83 19.61 10.70
N THR A 39 2.06 20.90 10.94
CA THR A 39 1.18 21.73 11.79
C THR A 39 -0.23 21.80 11.20
N VAL A 40 -0.35 22.07 9.90
CA VAL A 40 -1.65 22.06 9.19
C VAL A 40 -2.32 20.70 9.34
N ALA A 41 -1.58 19.59 9.16
CA ALA A 41 -2.11 18.25 9.30
C ALA A 41 -2.66 17.98 10.72
N ILE A 42 -1.92 18.34 11.78
CA ILE A 42 -2.35 18.16 13.17
C ILE A 42 -3.63 18.97 13.48
N LEU A 43 -3.68 20.23 13.03
CA LEU A 43 -4.86 21.08 13.22
C LEU A 43 -6.10 20.49 12.55
N MET A 44 -5.95 19.99 11.32
CA MET A 44 -7.06 19.41 10.57
C MET A 44 -7.50 18.03 11.12
N CYS A 45 -6.58 17.23 11.65
CA CYS A 45 -6.92 15.96 12.31
C CYS A 45 -7.84 16.14 13.52
N GLY A 46 -7.71 17.25 14.22
CA GLY A 46 -8.53 17.56 15.40
C GLY A 46 -9.97 17.94 15.09
N LEU A 47 -10.30 18.29 13.84
CA LEU A 47 -11.58 18.84 13.42
C LEU A 47 -12.49 17.84 12.73
N SER A 48 -11.97 16.71 12.21
CA SER A 48 -12.70 15.78 11.36
C SER A 48 -13.01 14.45 12.05
N GLY A 49 -14.31 14.08 12.12
CA GLY A 49 -14.72 12.68 12.38
C GLY A 49 -14.73 11.84 11.09
N LEU A 50 -14.85 10.51 11.21
CA LEU A 50 -14.78 9.57 10.07
C LEU A 50 -15.72 9.95 8.91
N PHE A 51 -16.95 10.38 9.18
CA PHE A 51 -17.90 10.80 8.16
C PHE A 51 -17.46 12.06 7.41
N GLY A 52 -16.95 13.07 8.13
CA GLY A 52 -16.41 14.27 7.51
C GLY A 52 -15.26 13.98 6.57
N VAL A 53 -14.36 13.05 6.95
CA VAL A 53 -13.24 12.59 6.12
C VAL A 53 -13.74 11.96 4.82
N VAL A 54 -14.72 11.06 4.87
CA VAL A 54 -15.23 10.36 3.67
C VAL A 54 -15.82 11.32 2.63
N TYR A 55 -16.61 12.33 3.05
CA TYR A 55 -17.17 13.32 2.14
C TYR A 55 -16.13 14.26 1.54
N THR A 56 -15.17 14.70 2.37
CA THR A 56 -14.09 15.55 1.88
C THR A 56 -13.17 14.78 0.93
N ASP A 57 -12.86 13.52 1.21
CA ASP A 57 -12.07 12.64 0.35
C ASP A 57 -12.70 12.49 -1.05
N PHE A 58 -14.01 12.37 -1.13
CA PHE A 58 -14.70 12.27 -2.42
C PHE A 58 -14.55 13.54 -3.29
N ILE A 59 -14.71 14.73 -2.67
CA ILE A 59 -14.52 16.01 -3.37
C ILE A 59 -13.05 16.17 -3.79
N GLN A 60 -12.13 15.85 -2.90
CA GLN A 60 -10.68 15.92 -3.14
C GLN A 60 -10.26 14.96 -4.27
N PHE A 61 -10.84 13.75 -4.30
CA PHE A 61 -10.62 12.80 -5.38
C PHE A 61 -11.01 13.39 -6.75
N ILE A 62 -12.16 14.03 -6.85
CA ILE A 62 -12.60 14.67 -8.10
C ILE A 62 -11.64 15.80 -8.51
N LEU A 63 -11.27 16.67 -7.58
CA LEU A 63 -10.38 17.80 -7.84
C LEU A 63 -8.96 17.33 -8.24
N ALA A 64 -8.39 16.41 -7.50
CA ALA A 64 -7.05 15.87 -7.79
C ALA A 64 -7.02 15.12 -9.12
N THR A 65 -8.04 14.30 -9.41
CA THR A 65 -8.15 13.58 -10.68
C THR A 65 -8.28 14.54 -11.86
N THR A 66 -9.16 15.53 -11.75
CA THR A 66 -9.35 16.53 -12.81
C THR A 66 -8.08 17.34 -13.03
N GLY A 67 -7.42 17.77 -11.95
CA GLY A 67 -6.16 18.53 -12.03
C GLY A 67 -5.03 17.72 -12.67
N THR A 68 -4.90 16.43 -12.31
CA THR A 68 -3.87 15.55 -12.89
C THR A 68 -4.17 15.24 -14.38
N LEU A 69 -5.43 15.03 -14.75
CA LEU A 69 -5.83 14.87 -16.16
C LEU A 69 -5.52 16.13 -16.99
N LEU A 70 -5.78 17.30 -16.45
CA LEU A 70 -5.45 18.57 -17.11
C LEU A 70 -3.92 18.71 -17.26
N LEU A 71 -3.16 18.44 -16.20
CA LEU A 71 -1.69 18.46 -16.25
C LEU A 71 -1.17 17.48 -17.31
N ALA A 72 -1.66 16.24 -17.32
CA ALA A 72 -1.25 15.23 -18.31
C ALA A 72 -1.57 15.68 -19.74
N THR A 73 -2.78 16.20 -19.98
CA THR A 73 -3.20 16.66 -21.29
C THR A 73 -2.34 17.83 -21.78
N LEU A 74 -2.06 18.79 -20.90
CA LEU A 74 -1.24 19.95 -21.26
C LEU A 74 0.24 19.57 -21.42
N SER A 75 0.76 18.64 -20.64
CA SER A 75 2.13 18.11 -20.77
C SER A 75 2.33 17.39 -22.11
N VAL A 76 1.37 16.53 -22.49
CA VAL A 76 1.38 15.85 -23.79
C VAL A 76 1.31 16.85 -24.95
N ARG A 77 0.51 17.90 -24.83
CA ARG A 77 0.49 18.99 -25.84
C ARG A 77 1.81 19.74 -25.91
N ALA A 78 2.46 19.98 -24.78
CA ALA A 78 3.73 20.70 -24.71
C ALA A 78 4.88 19.95 -25.43
N VAL A 79 4.86 18.62 -25.44
CA VAL A 79 5.84 17.79 -26.17
C VAL A 79 5.44 17.52 -27.63
N GLY A 80 4.30 18.06 -28.09
CA GLY A 80 3.85 17.92 -29.48
C GLY A 80 2.82 16.80 -29.74
N GLY A 81 2.25 16.22 -28.70
CA GLY A 81 1.26 15.15 -28.78
C GLY A 81 1.80 13.78 -28.41
N LEU A 82 0.93 12.75 -28.37
CA LEU A 82 1.30 11.40 -27.97
C LEU A 82 2.33 10.77 -28.91
N ASP A 83 2.16 10.91 -30.22
CA ASP A 83 3.07 10.33 -31.20
C ASP A 83 4.46 10.96 -31.08
N ALA A 84 4.54 12.31 -30.97
CA ALA A 84 5.79 13.03 -30.78
C ALA A 84 6.47 12.65 -29.45
N MET A 85 5.71 12.45 -28.37
CA MET A 85 6.23 11.96 -27.10
C MET A 85 6.89 10.58 -27.27
N VAL A 86 6.22 9.64 -27.93
CA VAL A 86 6.73 8.29 -28.16
C VAL A 86 7.99 8.31 -29.02
N GLU A 87 8.02 9.13 -30.08
CA GLU A 87 9.20 9.27 -30.95
C GLU A 87 10.39 9.86 -30.19
N GLN A 88 10.19 10.94 -29.43
CA GLN A 88 11.25 11.57 -28.65
C GLN A 88 11.82 10.63 -27.58
N LEU A 89 10.96 9.85 -26.87
CA LEU A 89 11.43 8.86 -25.92
C LEU A 89 12.22 7.73 -26.58
N LYS A 90 11.79 7.23 -27.73
CA LYS A 90 12.57 6.24 -28.52
C LYS A 90 13.92 6.79 -28.97
N ALA A 91 13.99 8.08 -29.31
CA ALA A 91 15.24 8.75 -29.71
C ALA A 91 16.25 8.85 -28.55
N MET A 92 15.82 8.73 -27.28
CA MET A 92 16.70 8.63 -26.11
C MET A 92 17.41 7.26 -25.99
N GLY A 93 17.24 6.38 -26.98
CA GLY A 93 17.86 5.06 -27.01
C GLY A 93 17.13 4.01 -26.18
N GLU A 94 17.86 2.98 -25.77
CA GLU A 94 17.29 1.81 -25.06
C GLU A 94 16.59 2.21 -23.75
N TRP A 95 17.17 3.12 -22.99
CA TRP A 95 16.60 3.59 -21.73
C TRP A 95 15.20 4.23 -21.91
N GLY A 96 15.06 5.16 -22.85
CA GLY A 96 13.77 5.80 -23.13
C GLY A 96 12.75 4.85 -23.76
N GLY A 97 13.22 3.92 -24.64
CA GLY A 97 12.38 2.88 -25.21
C GLY A 97 11.81 1.91 -24.17
N ASN A 98 12.59 1.54 -23.17
CA ASN A 98 12.18 0.66 -22.10
C ASN A 98 11.08 1.28 -21.22
N GLN A 99 11.10 2.61 -21.03
CA GLN A 99 10.06 3.33 -20.27
C GLN A 99 8.68 3.33 -20.95
N LEU A 100 8.62 3.07 -22.25
CA LEU A 100 7.37 2.90 -22.99
C LEU A 100 6.79 1.47 -22.85
N SER A 101 7.52 0.55 -22.26
CA SER A 101 7.05 -0.82 -22.04
C SER A 101 6.06 -0.85 -20.87
N ILE A 102 4.83 -1.33 -21.13
CA ILE A 102 3.80 -1.47 -20.11
C ILE A 102 4.12 -2.63 -19.16
N ALA A 103 4.73 -3.70 -19.68
CA ALA A 103 5.26 -4.78 -18.87
C ALA A 103 6.73 -4.48 -18.56
N PRO A 104 7.16 -4.48 -17.30
CA PRO A 104 8.56 -4.26 -16.98
C PRO A 104 9.42 -5.33 -17.66
N GLN A 105 10.44 -4.89 -18.36
CA GLN A 105 11.43 -5.79 -18.91
C GLN A 105 12.37 -6.22 -17.78
N VAL A 106 12.46 -7.53 -17.55
CA VAL A 106 13.33 -8.09 -16.52
C VAL A 106 14.68 -8.41 -17.12
N GLY A 107 15.74 -7.86 -16.54
CA GLY A 107 17.11 -8.03 -17.02
C GLY A 107 18.10 -7.16 -16.27
N SER A 108 19.31 -7.04 -16.83
CA SER A 108 20.41 -6.22 -16.30
C SER A 108 20.74 -4.99 -17.16
N GLY A 109 19.93 -4.69 -18.18
CA GLY A 109 20.12 -3.53 -19.05
C GLY A 109 19.57 -2.23 -18.44
N ASN A 110 19.99 -1.08 -19.01
CA ASN A 110 19.50 0.23 -18.58
C ASN A 110 17.98 0.34 -18.70
N GLY A 111 17.32 0.74 -17.61
CA GLY A 111 15.86 0.87 -17.55
C GLY A 111 15.11 -0.47 -17.44
N GLN A 112 15.81 -1.57 -17.21
CA GLN A 112 15.21 -2.87 -16.93
C GLN A 112 15.06 -3.08 -15.41
N MET A 113 14.07 -3.87 -15.03
CA MET A 113 13.88 -4.30 -13.63
C MET A 113 14.77 -5.49 -13.35
N SER A 114 15.54 -5.47 -12.27
CA SER A 114 16.32 -6.64 -11.87
C SER A 114 15.41 -7.85 -11.58
N MET A 115 15.92 -9.05 -11.78
CA MET A 115 15.19 -10.29 -11.47
C MET A 115 14.77 -10.32 -9.99
N TRP A 116 15.62 -9.81 -9.09
CA TRP A 116 15.33 -9.74 -7.67
C TRP A 116 14.15 -8.83 -7.37
N ASN A 117 14.12 -7.64 -7.99
CA ASN A 117 13.01 -6.72 -7.85
C ASN A 117 11.72 -7.28 -8.43
N ALA A 118 11.78 -8.01 -9.55
CA ALA A 118 10.63 -8.70 -10.11
C ALA A 118 10.05 -9.74 -9.11
N ILE A 119 10.90 -10.56 -8.49
CA ILE A 119 10.50 -11.53 -7.47
C ILE A 119 9.89 -10.80 -6.25
N GLY A 120 10.51 -9.74 -5.77
CA GLY A 120 10.05 -8.98 -4.61
C GLY A 120 8.68 -8.33 -4.86
N TYR A 121 8.56 -7.58 -5.93
CA TYR A 121 7.36 -6.82 -6.23
C TYR A 121 6.19 -7.71 -6.69
N PHE A 122 6.43 -8.66 -7.60
CA PHE A 122 5.37 -9.55 -8.08
C PHE A 122 5.11 -10.75 -7.19
N GLY A 123 6.07 -11.19 -6.40
CA GLY A 123 5.91 -12.33 -5.50
C GLY A 123 5.37 -11.96 -4.13
N PHE A 124 5.78 -10.86 -3.54
CA PHE A 124 5.54 -10.60 -2.13
C PHE A 124 4.84 -9.29 -1.80
N LEU A 125 5.17 -8.18 -2.48
CA LEU A 125 4.67 -6.86 -2.08
C LEU A 125 3.15 -6.77 -2.11
N TRP A 126 2.52 -7.18 -3.19
CA TRP A 126 1.07 -7.08 -3.36
C TRP A 126 0.30 -8.02 -2.42
N ILE A 127 0.85 -9.18 -2.07
CA ILE A 127 0.26 -10.09 -1.08
C ILE A 127 0.27 -9.41 0.30
N GLY A 128 1.41 -8.84 0.70
CA GLY A 128 1.55 -8.17 1.99
C GLY A 128 0.63 -6.97 2.15
N VAL A 129 0.52 -6.15 1.12
CA VAL A 129 -0.39 -4.98 1.12
C VAL A 129 -1.85 -5.42 1.18
N GLY A 130 -2.25 -6.45 0.44
CA GLY A 130 -3.64 -6.90 0.37
C GLY A 130 -4.11 -7.64 1.64
N LEU A 131 -3.30 -8.56 2.16
CA LEU A 131 -3.71 -9.44 3.27
C LEU A 131 -3.42 -8.88 4.67
N CYS A 132 -2.47 -7.96 4.80
CA CYS A 132 -1.98 -7.50 6.10
C CYS A 132 -2.23 -6.02 6.37
N GLY A 133 -2.86 -5.32 5.44
CA GLY A 133 -3.08 -3.88 5.50
C GLY A 133 -4.22 -3.48 6.43
N GLY A 134 -3.95 -3.17 7.71
CA GLY A 134 -4.96 -2.61 8.63
C GLY A 134 -5.58 -1.30 8.12
N TYR A 135 -4.89 -0.57 7.28
CA TYR A 135 -5.39 0.61 6.59
C TYR A 135 -6.58 0.31 5.66
N GLN A 136 -6.54 -0.80 4.92
CA GLN A 136 -7.67 -1.25 4.10
C GLN A 136 -8.76 -1.89 4.96
N ALA A 137 -8.39 -2.68 5.96
CA ALA A 137 -9.32 -3.33 6.87
C ALA A 137 -10.24 -2.32 7.57
N GLN A 138 -9.74 -1.16 8.01
CA GLN A 138 -10.53 -0.10 8.62
C GLN A 138 -11.71 0.35 7.72
N ARG A 139 -11.47 0.49 6.42
CA ARG A 139 -12.50 0.92 5.45
C ARG A 139 -13.50 -0.18 5.15
N LEU A 140 -13.02 -1.42 5.02
CA LEU A 140 -13.89 -2.58 4.80
C LEU A 140 -14.83 -2.80 5.99
N LEU A 141 -14.31 -2.71 7.23
CA LEU A 141 -15.09 -2.86 8.45
C LEU A 141 -16.08 -1.70 8.69
N ALA A 142 -15.84 -0.51 8.12
CA ALA A 142 -16.76 0.61 8.18
C ALA A 142 -17.87 0.55 7.13
N SER A 143 -17.85 -0.43 6.24
CA SER A 143 -18.87 -0.62 5.19
C SER A 143 -20.15 -1.17 5.79
N LYS A 144 -21.29 -0.90 5.12
CA LYS A 144 -22.63 -1.31 5.58
C LYS A 144 -22.77 -2.84 5.73
N ASP A 145 -22.19 -3.58 4.79
CA ASP A 145 -22.22 -5.05 4.73
C ASP A 145 -21.07 -5.57 3.87
N SER A 146 -20.87 -6.88 3.82
CA SER A 146 -19.81 -7.54 3.05
C SER A 146 -19.90 -7.28 1.54
N LYS A 147 -21.11 -7.14 1.01
CA LYS A 147 -21.37 -6.83 -0.40
C LYS A 147 -20.89 -5.41 -0.75
N HIS A 148 -21.24 -4.42 0.07
CA HIS A 148 -20.77 -3.03 -0.11
C HIS A 148 -19.26 -2.93 0.07
N ALA A 149 -18.66 -3.64 1.03
CA ALA A 149 -17.22 -3.73 1.21
C ALA A 149 -16.52 -4.26 -0.05
N SER A 150 -17.02 -5.36 -0.61
CA SER A 150 -16.46 -5.99 -1.82
C SER A 150 -16.59 -5.09 -3.06
N TYR A 151 -17.72 -4.42 -3.24
CA TYR A 151 -17.90 -3.46 -4.34
C TYR A 151 -17.02 -2.23 -4.19
N ALA A 152 -16.89 -1.70 -2.99
CA ALA A 152 -15.99 -0.56 -2.73
C ALA A 152 -14.54 -0.93 -3.05
N GLN A 153 -14.10 -2.12 -2.65
CA GLN A 153 -12.76 -2.61 -2.96
C GLN A 153 -12.55 -2.83 -4.46
N LEU A 154 -13.52 -3.41 -5.17
CA LEU A 154 -13.46 -3.58 -6.62
C LEU A 154 -13.37 -2.23 -7.34
N LEU A 155 -14.24 -1.28 -6.97
CA LEU A 155 -14.25 0.08 -7.53
C LEU A 155 -12.90 0.77 -7.31
N HIS A 156 -12.39 0.74 -6.06
CA HIS A 156 -11.07 1.29 -5.72
C HIS A 156 -9.98 0.67 -6.59
N THR A 157 -9.94 -0.67 -6.69
CA THR A 157 -8.90 -1.38 -7.42
C THR A 157 -8.93 -1.05 -8.92
N VAL A 158 -10.11 -1.06 -9.54
CA VAL A 158 -10.27 -0.74 -10.97
C VAL A 158 -9.92 0.71 -11.26
N VAL A 159 -10.46 1.65 -10.49
CA VAL A 159 -10.24 3.08 -10.74
C VAL A 159 -8.80 3.47 -10.46
N TYR A 160 -8.27 3.12 -9.29
CA TYR A 160 -6.94 3.54 -8.85
C TYR A 160 -5.83 2.89 -9.66
N PHE A 161 -5.83 1.56 -9.78
CA PHE A 161 -4.73 0.83 -10.43
C PHE A 161 -4.81 0.78 -11.95
N SER A 162 -6.00 0.96 -12.55
CA SER A 162 -6.13 0.85 -14.01
C SER A 162 -6.30 2.18 -14.72
N LEU A 163 -7.15 3.07 -14.20
CA LEU A 163 -7.49 4.30 -14.90
C LEU A 163 -6.67 5.50 -14.42
N MET A 164 -6.55 5.67 -13.11
CA MET A 164 -5.85 6.82 -12.53
C MET A 164 -4.32 6.75 -12.63
N ALA A 165 -3.74 5.58 -12.86
CA ALA A 165 -2.31 5.44 -13.06
C ALA A 165 -1.82 6.20 -14.31
N TRP A 166 -2.62 6.22 -15.39
CA TRP A 166 -2.18 6.75 -16.69
C TRP A 166 -1.91 8.25 -16.74
N PRO A 167 -2.73 9.13 -16.18
CA PRO A 167 -2.40 10.55 -16.11
C PRO A 167 -1.04 10.82 -15.44
N TRP A 168 -0.72 10.11 -14.36
CA TRP A 168 0.57 10.21 -13.68
C TRP A 168 1.71 9.70 -14.55
N VAL A 169 1.53 8.55 -15.21
CA VAL A 169 2.52 7.99 -16.14
C VAL A 169 2.80 8.93 -17.31
N LEU A 170 1.76 9.53 -17.90
CA LEU A 170 1.94 10.48 -19.00
C LEU A 170 2.73 11.72 -18.57
N VAL A 171 2.45 12.27 -17.38
CA VAL A 171 3.23 13.41 -16.86
C VAL A 171 4.68 12.99 -16.63
N ALA A 172 4.92 11.80 -16.08
CA ALA A 172 6.27 11.28 -15.89
C ALA A 172 7.03 11.09 -17.21
N LEU A 173 6.40 10.51 -18.23
CA LEU A 173 7.00 10.35 -19.57
C LEU A 173 7.31 11.71 -20.21
N CYS A 174 6.40 12.68 -20.09
CA CYS A 174 6.64 14.04 -20.57
C CYS A 174 7.76 14.74 -19.79
N SER A 175 7.89 14.50 -18.48
CA SER A 175 8.96 15.10 -17.68
C SER A 175 10.35 14.66 -18.10
N MET A 176 10.51 13.42 -18.57
CA MET A 176 11.78 12.93 -19.12
C MET A 176 12.25 13.73 -20.33
N ILE A 177 11.31 14.26 -21.11
CA ILE A 177 11.60 15.08 -22.30
C ILE A 177 11.82 16.55 -21.93
N LEU A 178 10.97 17.07 -21.04
CA LEU A 178 10.93 18.50 -20.69
C LEU A 178 11.93 18.90 -19.59
N LEU A 179 12.40 17.93 -18.81
CA LEU A 179 13.35 18.11 -17.71
C LEU A 179 14.55 17.15 -17.87
N PRO A 180 15.31 17.23 -18.97
CA PRO A 180 16.38 16.27 -19.30
C PRO A 180 17.54 16.29 -18.29
N ASP A 181 17.75 17.43 -17.61
CA ASP A 181 18.85 17.65 -16.65
C ASP A 181 18.46 17.28 -15.20
N LEU A 182 17.31 16.62 -15.00
CA LEU A 182 16.87 16.24 -13.68
C LEU A 182 17.66 15.03 -13.18
N ASP A 183 18.47 15.23 -12.15
CA ASP A 183 19.25 14.16 -11.53
C ASP A 183 18.38 13.03 -10.96
N VAL A 184 18.93 11.81 -10.96
CA VAL A 184 18.24 10.61 -10.43
C VAL A 184 17.78 10.80 -8.98
N VAL A 185 18.54 11.53 -8.18
CA VAL A 185 18.23 11.84 -6.77
C VAL A 185 16.98 12.75 -6.66
N ASP A 186 16.81 13.65 -7.65
CA ASP A 186 15.74 14.65 -7.67
C ASP A 186 14.47 14.20 -8.42
N GLN A 187 14.40 12.97 -8.90
CA GLN A 187 13.24 12.48 -9.67
C GLN A 187 11.90 12.65 -8.93
N GLY A 188 11.92 12.67 -7.59
CA GLY A 188 10.73 13.00 -6.79
C GLY A 188 10.18 14.41 -7.02
N ALA A 189 11.00 15.34 -7.50
CA ALA A 189 10.61 16.71 -7.85
C ALA A 189 10.03 16.86 -9.27
N ALA A 190 10.10 15.82 -10.13
CA ALA A 190 9.65 15.89 -11.51
C ALA A 190 8.18 16.35 -11.62
N TYR A 191 7.28 15.69 -10.88
CA TYR A 191 5.86 16.02 -10.92
C TYR A 191 5.55 17.46 -10.43
N PRO A 192 6.06 17.92 -9.27
CA PRO A 192 5.91 19.32 -8.86
C PRO A 192 6.49 20.32 -9.87
N ARG A 193 7.65 20.06 -10.45
CA ARG A 193 8.24 20.92 -11.49
C ARG A 193 7.37 20.99 -12.73
N MET A 194 6.79 19.88 -13.16
CA MET A 194 5.81 19.87 -14.26
C MET A 194 4.56 20.69 -13.94
N ILE A 195 4.06 20.68 -12.69
CA ILE A 195 2.96 21.55 -12.26
C ILE A 195 3.34 23.02 -12.47
N VAL A 196 4.52 23.42 -12.04
CA VAL A 196 4.99 24.81 -12.13
C VAL A 196 5.25 25.22 -13.56
N MET A 197 5.81 24.34 -14.39
CA MET A 197 6.18 24.61 -15.78
C MET A 197 4.94 24.67 -16.70
N ILE A 198 4.00 23.76 -16.54
CA ILE A 198 2.92 23.54 -17.53
C ILE A 198 1.64 24.29 -17.17
N LEU A 199 1.30 24.39 -15.89
CA LEU A 199 0.00 24.95 -15.49
C LEU A 199 0.06 26.48 -15.32
N PRO A 200 -0.93 27.23 -15.83
CA PRO A 200 -1.11 28.63 -15.49
C PRO A 200 -1.40 28.81 -14.01
N VAL A 201 -1.13 30.02 -13.48
CA VAL A 201 -1.13 30.32 -12.02
C VAL A 201 -2.38 29.84 -11.30
N GLY A 202 -3.58 30.04 -11.84
CA GLY A 202 -4.83 29.65 -11.19
C GLY A 202 -4.99 28.12 -11.10
N LEU A 203 -4.71 27.40 -12.19
CA LEU A 203 -4.77 25.91 -12.20
C LEU A 203 -3.66 25.28 -11.39
N ARG A 204 -2.47 25.90 -11.36
CA ARG A 204 -1.35 25.51 -10.49
C ARG A 204 -1.77 25.55 -9.01
N GLY A 205 -2.33 26.68 -8.57
CA GLY A 205 -2.82 26.82 -7.20
C GLY A 205 -3.92 25.81 -6.86
N LEU A 206 -4.86 25.59 -7.77
CA LEU A 206 -5.93 24.60 -7.57
C LEU A 206 -5.40 23.18 -7.41
N LEU A 207 -4.44 22.76 -8.26
CA LEU A 207 -3.87 21.41 -8.19
C LEU A 207 -3.01 21.24 -6.93
N VAL A 208 -2.20 22.23 -6.55
CA VAL A 208 -1.43 22.19 -5.30
C VAL A 208 -2.36 22.12 -4.08
N ALA A 209 -3.46 22.89 -4.07
CA ALA A 209 -4.46 22.81 -3.01
C ALA A 209 -5.14 21.43 -2.96
N ALA A 210 -5.45 20.81 -4.11
CA ALA A 210 -6.01 19.46 -4.18
C ALA A 210 -5.02 18.41 -3.66
N LEU A 211 -3.73 18.55 -3.96
CA LEU A 211 -2.67 17.65 -3.44
C LEU A 211 -2.46 17.84 -1.93
N MET A 212 -2.52 19.08 -1.42
CA MET A 212 -2.49 19.37 0.01
C MET A 212 -3.69 18.75 0.73
N ALA A 213 -4.87 18.83 0.14
CA ALA A 213 -6.07 18.22 0.68
C ALA A 213 -5.96 16.68 0.70
N ALA A 214 -5.45 16.05 -0.35
CA ALA A 214 -5.17 14.61 -0.40
C ALA A 214 -4.10 14.19 0.64
N PHE A 215 -3.08 15.02 0.84
CA PHE A 215 -2.09 14.85 1.91
C PHE A 215 -2.77 14.85 3.29
N ILE A 216 -3.60 15.84 3.59
CA ILE A 216 -4.29 15.96 4.88
C ILE A 216 -5.18 14.74 5.13
N SER A 217 -5.93 14.28 4.12
CA SER A 217 -6.75 13.07 4.21
C SER A 217 -5.93 11.83 4.58
N THR A 218 -4.83 11.60 3.87
CA THR A 218 -3.96 10.44 4.10
C THR A 218 -3.31 10.51 5.47
N ILE A 219 -2.74 11.66 5.83
CA ILE A 219 -1.99 11.81 7.09
C ILE A 219 -2.91 11.72 8.31
N SER A 220 -4.13 12.31 8.25
CA SER A 220 -5.11 12.22 9.32
C SER A 220 -5.54 10.77 9.57
N THR A 221 -5.73 10.00 8.52
CA THR A 221 -6.05 8.57 8.64
C THR A 221 -4.89 7.80 9.29
N LEU A 222 -3.64 8.04 8.88
CA LEU A 222 -2.46 7.39 9.43
C LEU A 222 -2.26 7.73 10.91
N PHE A 223 -2.43 8.99 11.29
CA PHE A 223 -2.31 9.43 12.66
C PHE A 223 -3.41 8.85 13.55
N ASN A 224 -4.66 8.85 13.09
CA ASN A 224 -5.78 8.25 13.82
C ASN A 224 -5.60 6.74 13.96
N TRP A 225 -5.15 6.06 12.90
CA TRP A 225 -4.89 4.63 12.93
C TRP A 225 -3.75 4.29 13.91
N GLY A 226 -2.60 4.98 13.83
CA GLY A 226 -1.49 4.78 14.74
C GLY A 226 -1.82 5.11 16.19
N SER A 227 -2.57 6.19 16.44
CA SER A 227 -2.99 6.58 17.79
C SER A 227 -3.99 5.57 18.38
N SER A 228 -4.89 4.99 17.57
CA SER A 228 -5.85 3.98 18.05
C SER A 228 -5.15 2.72 18.59
N TYR A 229 -4.06 2.28 17.98
CA TYR A 229 -3.24 1.18 18.51
C TYR A 229 -2.56 1.54 19.82
N LEU A 230 -2.02 2.75 19.96
CA LEU A 230 -1.42 3.19 21.21
C LEU A 230 -2.44 3.27 22.35
N VAL A 231 -3.65 3.72 22.05
CA VAL A 231 -4.71 3.86 23.05
C VAL A 231 -5.34 2.51 23.38
N ASN A 232 -5.81 1.76 22.39
CA ASN A 232 -6.60 0.57 22.65
C ASN A 232 -5.74 -0.66 23.00
N ASP A 233 -4.64 -0.87 22.26
CA ASP A 233 -3.83 -2.08 22.39
C ASP A 233 -2.77 -1.95 23.49
N ILE A 234 -2.33 -0.72 23.83
CA ILE A 234 -1.32 -0.50 24.87
C ILE A 234 -1.93 0.15 26.09
N TYR A 235 -2.46 1.38 26.00
CA TYR A 235 -2.88 2.13 27.17
C TYR A 235 -4.08 1.47 27.88
N ARG A 236 -5.16 1.19 27.15
CA ARG A 236 -6.37 0.56 27.68
C ARG A 236 -6.11 -0.85 28.16
N ARG A 237 -5.29 -1.61 27.45
CA ARG A 237 -5.07 -3.04 27.76
C ARG A 237 -4.08 -3.27 28.89
N PHE A 238 -3.00 -2.48 28.99
CA PHE A 238 -1.89 -2.75 29.90
C PHE A 238 -1.64 -1.67 30.96
N ILE A 239 -2.09 -0.41 30.72
CA ILE A 239 -1.78 0.71 31.62
C ILE A 239 -2.98 1.08 32.47
N ASN A 240 -4.13 1.39 31.86
CA ASN A 240 -5.35 1.77 32.59
C ASN A 240 -6.62 1.25 31.87
N PRO A 241 -7.05 0.01 32.17
CA PRO A 241 -8.23 -0.60 31.56
C PRO A 241 -9.55 0.11 31.91
N ASN A 242 -9.59 0.79 33.07
CA ASN A 242 -10.80 1.42 33.64
C ASN A 242 -10.75 2.95 33.53
N ALA A 243 -9.98 3.51 32.61
CA ALA A 243 -9.93 4.94 32.39
C ALA A 243 -11.27 5.47 31.86
N THR A 244 -11.59 6.72 32.17
CA THR A 244 -12.78 7.38 31.61
C THR A 244 -12.61 7.65 30.13
N GLU A 245 -13.71 7.74 29.37
CA GLU A 245 -13.68 8.06 27.93
C GLU A 245 -12.95 9.38 27.67
N LYS A 246 -13.08 10.36 28.56
CA LYS A 246 -12.35 11.64 28.49
C LYS A 246 -10.83 11.44 28.56
N ASN A 247 -10.36 10.50 29.38
CA ASN A 247 -8.94 10.18 29.46
C ASN A 247 -8.46 9.47 28.19
N TYR A 248 -9.24 8.51 27.63
CA TYR A 248 -8.89 7.86 26.38
C TYR A 248 -8.76 8.88 25.23
N VAL A 249 -9.69 9.82 25.12
CA VAL A 249 -9.63 10.90 24.12
C VAL A 249 -8.38 11.79 24.33
N THR A 250 -8.04 12.09 25.58
CA THR A 250 -6.85 12.88 25.88
C THR A 250 -5.56 12.17 25.48
N ILE A 251 -5.44 10.88 25.84
CA ILE A 251 -4.30 10.05 25.43
C ILE A 251 -4.24 9.89 23.90
N ALA A 252 -5.39 9.77 23.21
CA ALA A 252 -5.44 9.71 21.75
C ALA A 252 -4.85 10.98 21.11
N ARG A 253 -5.14 12.16 21.66
CA ARG A 253 -4.56 13.42 21.18
C ARG A 253 -3.04 13.45 21.34
N PHE A 254 -2.52 13.04 22.50
CA PHE A 254 -1.07 12.94 22.70
C PHE A 254 -0.43 11.90 21.76
N ALA A 255 -1.07 10.76 21.58
CA ALA A 255 -0.62 9.73 20.64
C ALA A 255 -0.59 10.25 19.19
N THR A 256 -1.59 11.03 18.78
CA THR A 256 -1.62 11.67 17.45
C THR A 256 -0.45 12.64 17.26
N ILE A 257 -0.18 13.48 18.25
CA ILE A 257 0.97 14.42 18.22
C ILE A 257 2.28 13.63 18.18
N PHE A 258 2.41 12.57 18.98
CA PHE A 258 3.57 11.68 18.94
C PHE A 258 3.80 11.08 17.55
N MET A 259 2.75 10.56 16.90
CA MET A 259 2.84 10.01 15.55
C MET A 259 3.27 11.07 14.53
N ALA A 260 2.76 12.29 14.66
CA ALA A 260 3.10 13.40 13.79
C ALA A 260 4.57 13.82 13.93
N VAL A 261 5.04 13.97 15.17
CA VAL A 261 6.44 14.33 15.45
C VAL A 261 7.40 13.23 15.01
N ALA A 262 7.06 11.97 15.27
CA ALA A 262 7.87 10.83 14.83
C ALA A 262 7.94 10.76 13.29
N GLY A 263 6.81 10.94 12.60
CA GLY A 263 6.77 10.99 11.14
C GLY A 263 7.58 12.15 10.56
N ALA A 264 7.46 13.34 11.14
CA ALA A 264 8.23 14.53 10.74
C ALA A 264 9.74 14.32 10.95
N TYR A 265 10.13 13.75 12.09
CA TYR A 265 11.54 13.46 12.38
C TYR A 265 12.14 12.47 11.37
N ILE A 266 11.44 11.39 11.08
CA ILE A 266 11.89 10.39 10.09
C ILE A 266 11.95 11.04 8.70
N SER A 267 10.94 11.84 8.32
CA SER A 267 10.92 12.57 7.04
C SER A 267 12.14 13.49 6.88
N PHE A 268 12.50 14.19 7.95
CA PHE A 268 13.63 15.11 7.95
C PHE A 268 14.99 14.39 7.82
N GLN A 269 15.11 13.19 8.38
CA GLN A 269 16.33 12.36 8.28
C GLN A 269 16.48 11.68 6.91
N ALA A 270 15.41 11.59 6.13
CA ALA A 270 15.45 10.93 4.83
C ALA A 270 15.97 11.87 3.73
N GLU A 271 16.89 11.38 2.94
CA GLU A 271 17.46 12.10 1.80
C GLU A 271 16.43 12.32 0.69
N ASN A 272 15.64 11.28 0.41
CA ASN A 272 14.64 11.31 -0.65
C ASN A 272 13.44 10.37 -0.37
N ILE A 273 12.40 10.51 -1.18
CA ILE A 273 11.16 9.73 -1.10
C ILE A 273 11.42 8.23 -1.31
N ASN A 274 12.34 7.87 -2.24
CA ASN A 274 12.62 6.48 -2.60
C ASN A 274 13.26 5.70 -1.44
N GLN A 275 14.07 6.33 -0.62
CA GLN A 275 14.66 5.72 0.57
C GLN A 275 13.57 5.28 1.56
N LEU A 276 12.60 6.16 1.83
CA LEU A 276 11.46 5.86 2.71
C LEU A 276 10.56 4.78 2.12
N LEU A 277 10.33 4.82 0.80
CA LEU A 277 9.52 3.83 0.10
C LEU A 277 10.17 2.44 0.15
N THR A 278 11.49 2.36 -0.09
CA THR A 278 12.25 1.12 0.01
C THR A 278 12.18 0.51 1.41
N LEU A 279 12.36 1.33 2.44
CA LEU A 279 12.23 0.90 3.83
C LEU A 279 10.81 0.40 4.13
N ALA A 280 9.78 1.11 3.64
CA ALA A 280 8.39 0.70 3.80
C ALA A 280 8.09 -0.65 3.09
N TYR A 281 8.65 -0.89 1.91
CA TYR A 281 8.48 -2.15 1.18
C TYR A 281 9.15 -3.32 1.88
N VAL A 282 10.40 -3.15 2.30
CA VAL A 282 11.15 -4.20 3.02
C VAL A 282 10.46 -4.54 4.34
N LEU A 283 10.10 -3.53 5.14
CA LEU A 283 9.39 -3.74 6.41
C LEU A 283 7.96 -4.28 6.18
N GLY A 284 7.24 -3.78 5.16
CA GLY A 284 5.91 -4.25 4.81
C GLY A 284 5.88 -5.72 4.39
N SER A 285 6.94 -6.21 3.74
CA SER A 285 7.06 -7.61 3.34
C SER A 285 7.11 -8.59 4.53
N ALA A 286 7.50 -8.12 5.72
CA ALA A 286 7.50 -8.92 6.94
C ALA A 286 6.10 -9.47 7.32
N GLY A 287 5.04 -8.73 7.00
CA GLY A 287 3.66 -9.15 7.27
C GLY A 287 3.13 -10.28 6.38
N VAL A 288 3.79 -10.56 5.24
CA VAL A 288 3.31 -11.51 4.23
C VAL A 288 3.09 -12.90 4.81
N MET A 289 4.13 -13.49 5.40
CA MET A 289 4.04 -14.87 5.88
C MET A 289 3.09 -15.05 7.07
N PRO A 290 3.16 -14.27 8.17
CA PRO A 290 2.19 -14.39 9.25
C PRO A 290 0.76 -14.17 8.78
N GLY A 291 0.53 -13.20 7.88
CA GLY A 291 -0.78 -12.92 7.30
C GLY A 291 -1.36 -14.08 6.49
N VAL A 292 -0.54 -14.70 5.63
CA VAL A 292 -0.96 -15.87 4.84
C VAL A 292 -1.15 -17.10 5.73
N MET A 293 -0.22 -17.33 6.67
CA MET A 293 -0.22 -18.54 7.49
C MET A 293 -1.45 -18.67 8.37
N ARG A 294 -1.99 -17.61 8.92
CA ARG A 294 -3.22 -17.69 9.74
C ARG A 294 -4.44 -18.17 8.95
N TRP A 295 -4.46 -18.01 7.62
CA TRP A 295 -5.52 -18.52 6.75
C TRP A 295 -5.28 -19.96 6.31
N LEU A 296 -4.00 -20.37 6.21
CA LEU A 296 -3.61 -21.65 5.66
C LEU A 296 -3.26 -22.70 6.72
N TRP A 297 -3.01 -22.27 7.97
CA TRP A 297 -2.52 -23.19 9.00
C TRP A 297 -3.06 -22.85 10.39
N TRP A 298 -3.93 -23.71 10.91
CA TRP A 298 -4.59 -23.56 12.22
C TRP A 298 -3.62 -23.42 13.40
N ARG A 299 -2.40 -23.93 13.25
CA ARG A 299 -1.39 -24.00 14.32
C ARG A 299 -0.62 -22.69 14.49
N THR A 300 -0.87 -21.67 13.69
CA THR A 300 -0.31 -20.32 13.86
C THR A 300 -0.77 -19.76 15.22
N THR A 301 0.20 -19.35 16.07
CA THR A 301 -0.07 -18.85 17.42
C THR A 301 0.34 -17.38 17.56
N GLY A 302 -0.26 -16.66 18.50
CA GLY A 302 0.12 -15.29 18.83
C GLY A 302 1.60 -15.17 19.26
N LYS A 303 2.18 -16.19 19.89
CA LYS A 303 3.62 -16.24 20.23
C LYS A 303 4.50 -16.44 18.99
N GLY A 304 4.04 -17.20 18.01
CA GLY A 304 4.70 -17.34 16.72
C GLY A 304 4.69 -16.00 15.94
N GLU A 305 3.58 -15.27 15.96
CA GLU A 305 3.48 -13.93 15.36
C GLU A 305 4.38 -12.92 16.09
N LEU A 306 4.50 -13.01 17.42
CA LEU A 306 5.43 -12.18 18.19
C LEU A 306 6.88 -12.47 17.84
N ALA A 307 7.27 -13.75 17.69
CA ALA A 307 8.60 -14.12 17.23
C ALA A 307 8.87 -13.56 15.81
N ALA A 308 7.90 -13.67 14.92
CA ALA A 308 7.97 -13.07 13.58
C ALA A 308 8.16 -11.54 13.64
N LEU A 309 7.45 -10.85 14.51
CA LEU A 309 7.60 -9.41 14.72
C LEU A 309 9.01 -9.05 15.23
N ILE A 310 9.54 -9.76 16.22
CA ILE A 310 10.90 -9.52 16.73
C ILE A 310 11.93 -9.73 15.63
N VAL A 311 11.84 -10.84 14.88
CA VAL A 311 12.77 -11.13 13.79
C VAL A 311 12.63 -10.10 12.67
N SER A 312 11.44 -9.59 12.38
CA SER A 312 11.27 -8.53 11.37
C SER A 312 12.04 -7.25 11.70
N TRP A 313 12.09 -6.87 12.97
CA TRP A 313 12.88 -5.72 13.44
C TRP A 313 14.37 -5.98 13.30
N ILE A 314 14.84 -7.13 13.76
CA ILE A 314 16.24 -7.52 13.65
C ILE A 314 16.67 -7.53 12.18
N MET A 315 15.88 -8.17 11.31
CA MET A 315 16.17 -8.25 9.89
C MET A 315 16.14 -6.87 9.21
N THR A 316 15.21 -5.99 9.59
CA THR A 316 15.18 -4.61 9.06
C THR A 316 16.48 -3.88 9.39
N ILE A 317 16.95 -3.96 10.65
CA ILE A 317 18.21 -3.34 11.06
C ILE A 317 19.38 -3.94 10.28
N LEU A 318 19.45 -5.26 10.18
CA LEU A 318 20.53 -5.95 9.48
C LEU A 318 20.57 -5.63 7.99
N LEU A 319 19.42 -5.68 7.31
CA LEU A 319 19.31 -5.51 5.85
C LEU A 319 19.43 -4.06 5.38
N MET A 320 19.16 -3.08 6.25
CA MET A 320 19.11 -1.67 5.85
C MET A 320 20.26 -0.83 6.43
N PHE A 321 20.82 -1.21 7.58
CA PHE A 321 21.75 -0.36 8.31
C PHE A 321 23.08 -1.03 8.67
N VAL A 322 23.19 -2.37 8.57
CA VAL A 322 24.41 -3.09 8.97
C VAL A 322 25.16 -3.61 7.75
N LYS A 323 26.10 -2.80 7.22
CA LYS A 323 26.93 -3.17 6.05
C LYS A 323 27.70 -4.49 6.23
N ALA A 324 28.09 -4.84 7.45
CA ALA A 324 28.76 -6.11 7.73
C ALA A 324 27.89 -7.34 7.43
N PHE A 325 26.55 -7.16 7.35
CA PHE A 325 25.62 -8.22 7.00
C PHE A 325 25.52 -8.45 5.48
N ASP A 326 26.00 -7.49 4.66
CA ASP A 326 25.93 -7.62 3.20
C ASP A 326 26.70 -8.85 2.70
N ALA A 327 27.92 -9.08 3.16
CA ALA A 327 28.75 -10.21 2.70
C ALA A 327 28.11 -11.59 2.96
N PRO A 328 27.62 -11.94 4.16
CA PRO A 328 26.94 -13.22 4.38
C PRO A 328 25.61 -13.33 3.60
N ALA A 329 24.86 -12.24 3.45
CA ALA A 329 23.59 -12.22 2.71
C ALA A 329 23.82 -12.39 1.21
N VAL A 330 24.81 -11.71 0.64
CA VAL A 330 25.24 -11.82 -0.77
C VAL A 330 25.66 -13.25 -1.08
N LYS A 331 26.47 -13.88 -0.21
CA LYS A 331 26.87 -15.29 -0.35
C LYS A 331 25.67 -16.24 -0.28
N LEU A 332 24.71 -16.00 0.63
CA LEU A 332 23.51 -16.82 0.76
C LEU A 332 22.63 -16.76 -0.50
N LEU A 333 22.56 -15.59 -1.14
CA LEU A 333 21.79 -15.37 -2.36
C LEU A 333 22.53 -15.76 -3.65
N GLY A 334 23.82 -16.16 -3.56
CA GLY A 334 24.64 -16.48 -4.72
C GLY A 334 24.96 -15.27 -5.62
N LEU A 335 25.02 -14.07 -5.03
CA LEU A 335 25.36 -12.83 -5.74
C LEU A 335 26.88 -12.65 -5.81
N GLU A 336 27.35 -11.75 -6.67
CA GLU A 336 28.77 -11.41 -6.82
C GLU A 336 29.36 -10.79 -5.54
N GLU A 337 30.60 -11.12 -5.23
CA GLU A 337 31.28 -10.55 -4.07
C GLU A 337 31.50 -9.05 -4.23
N GLY A 338 31.28 -8.30 -3.16
CA GLY A 338 31.43 -6.83 -3.14
C GLY A 338 30.16 -6.05 -3.42
N VAL A 339 29.04 -6.71 -3.74
CA VAL A 339 27.73 -6.06 -3.89
C VAL A 339 27.22 -5.61 -2.52
N LEU A 340 26.74 -4.37 -2.44
CA LEU A 340 26.17 -3.78 -1.22
C LEU A 340 24.67 -4.02 -1.18
N LEU A 341 24.23 -5.13 -0.61
CA LEU A 341 22.81 -5.48 -0.51
C LEU A 341 21.99 -4.39 0.19
N SER A 342 22.56 -3.71 1.18
CA SER A 342 21.88 -2.70 1.99
C SER A 342 21.51 -1.42 1.22
N SER A 343 22.24 -1.06 0.18
CA SER A 343 22.09 0.21 -0.55
C SER A 343 21.74 0.06 -2.03
N ASP A 344 21.93 -1.11 -2.64
CA ASP A 344 21.68 -1.31 -4.05
C ASP A 344 20.16 -1.29 -4.36
N PRO A 345 19.68 -0.36 -5.20
CA PRO A 345 18.28 -0.28 -5.60
C PRO A 345 17.77 -1.52 -6.36
N ASP A 346 18.67 -2.22 -7.07
CA ASP A 346 18.31 -3.41 -7.85
C ASP A 346 18.12 -4.65 -6.98
N LEU A 347 18.45 -4.57 -5.70
CA LEU A 347 18.36 -5.66 -4.74
C LEU A 347 17.27 -5.47 -3.66
N VAL A 348 16.34 -4.53 -3.85
CA VAL A 348 15.19 -4.35 -2.93
C VAL A 348 14.39 -5.64 -2.80
N GLY A 349 14.12 -6.32 -3.92
CA GLY A 349 13.42 -7.60 -3.93
C GLY A 349 14.16 -8.72 -3.23
N ALA A 350 15.49 -8.76 -3.31
CA ALA A 350 16.31 -9.70 -2.57
C ALA A 350 16.20 -9.48 -1.05
N ARG A 351 16.21 -8.22 -0.60
CA ARG A 351 15.95 -7.86 0.82
C ARG A 351 14.57 -8.30 1.27
N MET A 352 13.54 -8.10 0.41
CA MET A 352 12.17 -8.56 0.69
C MET A 352 12.10 -10.07 0.80
N LEU A 353 12.77 -10.82 -0.07
CA LEU A 353 12.82 -12.27 -0.02
C LEU A 353 13.44 -12.78 1.29
N LEU A 354 14.61 -12.23 1.69
CA LEU A 354 15.25 -12.56 2.95
C LEU A 354 14.35 -12.24 4.15
N MET A 355 13.65 -11.11 4.12
CA MET A 355 12.69 -10.73 5.14
C MET A 355 11.54 -11.75 5.23
N VAL A 356 10.90 -12.08 4.13
CA VAL A 356 9.76 -13.02 4.07
C VAL A 356 10.15 -14.40 4.58
N ILE A 357 11.32 -14.92 4.16
CA ILE A 357 11.81 -16.23 4.60
C ILE A 357 12.13 -16.22 6.10
N SER A 358 12.91 -15.24 6.56
CA SER A 358 13.35 -15.19 7.97
C SER A 358 12.16 -15.03 8.92
N VAL A 359 11.22 -14.14 8.59
CA VAL A 359 10.02 -13.89 9.39
C VAL A 359 9.06 -15.09 9.33
N GLY A 360 8.92 -15.72 8.16
CA GLY A 360 8.11 -16.92 7.99
C GLY A 360 8.65 -18.08 8.84
N LEU A 361 9.96 -18.33 8.80
CA LEU A 361 10.60 -19.34 9.64
C LEU A 361 10.42 -19.04 11.13
N ALA A 362 10.59 -17.79 11.54
CA ALA A 362 10.39 -17.39 12.93
C ALA A 362 8.93 -17.62 13.37
N CYS A 363 7.95 -17.31 12.52
CA CYS A 363 6.54 -17.57 12.80
C CYS A 363 6.26 -19.07 12.96
N VAL A 364 6.76 -19.91 12.05
CA VAL A 364 6.60 -21.38 12.11
C VAL A 364 7.26 -21.95 13.36
N ILE A 365 8.54 -21.66 13.58
CA ILE A 365 9.29 -22.17 14.73
C ILE A 365 8.65 -21.70 16.02
N GLY A 366 8.33 -20.41 16.15
CA GLY A 366 7.68 -19.87 17.35
C GLY A 366 6.32 -20.50 17.61
N SER A 367 5.55 -20.78 16.56
CA SER A 367 4.27 -21.48 16.69
C SER A 367 4.45 -22.94 17.09
N LEU A 368 5.43 -23.67 16.58
CA LEU A 368 5.70 -25.06 16.92
C LEU A 368 6.27 -25.23 18.33
N LEU A 369 7.10 -24.33 18.79
CA LEU A 369 7.72 -24.35 20.13
C LEU A 369 6.75 -23.95 21.25
N THR A 370 5.58 -23.41 20.92
CA THR A 370 4.56 -22.98 21.88
C THR A 370 3.35 -23.89 21.87
N LYS A 371 2.54 -23.86 22.94
CA LYS A 371 1.25 -24.57 22.95
C LYS A 371 0.31 -23.99 21.90
N PRO A 372 -0.57 -24.82 21.27
CA PRO A 372 -1.65 -24.30 20.42
C PRO A 372 -2.51 -23.30 21.18
N GLU A 373 -3.17 -22.41 20.43
CA GLU A 373 -4.21 -21.57 20.99
C GLU A 373 -5.40 -22.41 21.47
N ASP A 374 -6.22 -21.85 22.35
CA ASP A 374 -7.38 -22.55 22.89
C ASP A 374 -8.33 -22.99 21.76
N MET A 375 -8.83 -24.23 21.86
CA MET A 375 -9.67 -24.82 20.81
C MET A 375 -10.97 -24.04 20.60
N ASN A 376 -11.54 -23.45 21.64
CA ASN A 376 -12.76 -22.65 21.52
C ASN A 376 -12.49 -21.35 20.80
N GLN A 377 -11.34 -20.70 21.06
CA GLN A 377 -10.91 -19.52 20.31
C GLN A 377 -10.67 -19.85 18.83
N LEU A 378 -10.05 -21.01 18.53
CA LEU A 378 -9.83 -21.46 17.15
C LEU A 378 -11.15 -21.75 16.44
N LYS A 379 -12.11 -22.41 17.10
CA LYS A 379 -13.46 -22.63 16.56
C LYS A 379 -14.18 -21.31 16.30
N HIS A 380 -14.08 -20.35 17.23
CA HIS A 380 -14.68 -19.03 17.09
C HIS A 380 -14.08 -18.24 15.90
N PHE A 381 -12.76 -18.30 15.76
CA PHE A 381 -12.09 -17.73 14.57
C PHE A 381 -12.53 -18.43 13.28
N ALA A 382 -12.58 -19.75 13.26
CA ALA A 382 -12.99 -20.53 12.10
C ALA A 382 -14.41 -20.19 11.63
N MET A 383 -15.34 -19.95 12.56
CA MET A 383 -16.72 -19.55 12.27
C MET A 383 -16.80 -18.14 11.69
N ARG A 384 -16.07 -17.19 12.25
CA ARG A 384 -16.11 -15.79 11.81
C ARG A 384 -15.32 -15.55 10.52
N ALA A 385 -14.12 -16.11 10.44
CA ALA A 385 -13.16 -15.82 9.37
C ALA A 385 -13.28 -16.78 8.18
N LYS A 386 -13.91 -17.95 8.36
CA LYS A 386 -14.05 -19.01 7.35
C LYS A 386 -12.73 -19.32 6.62
N PRO A 387 -11.64 -19.68 7.35
CA PRO A 387 -10.34 -19.95 6.73
C PRO A 387 -10.39 -21.21 5.86
N PHE A 388 -9.39 -21.40 5.01
CA PHE A 388 -9.37 -22.52 4.05
C PHE A 388 -9.36 -23.89 4.74
N ALA A 389 -10.33 -24.74 4.38
CA ALA A 389 -10.60 -26.02 5.03
C ALA A 389 -9.39 -26.95 5.14
N PHE A 390 -8.50 -26.98 4.11
CA PHE A 390 -7.38 -27.93 4.08
C PHE A 390 -6.39 -27.74 5.24
N GLY A 391 -6.11 -26.50 5.64
CA GLY A 391 -5.18 -26.20 6.74
C GLY A 391 -5.86 -26.09 8.10
N TRP A 392 -7.20 -26.11 8.15
CA TRP A 392 -8.01 -25.97 9.35
C TRP A 392 -8.83 -27.22 9.70
N ARG A 393 -8.66 -28.32 8.95
CA ARG A 393 -9.35 -29.61 9.21
C ARG A 393 -9.34 -30.06 10.65
N PRO A 394 -8.21 -29.99 11.43
CA PRO A 394 -8.18 -30.43 12.81
C PRO A 394 -9.12 -29.64 13.75
N VAL A 395 -9.42 -28.40 13.43
CA VAL A 395 -10.36 -27.56 14.17
C VAL A 395 -11.78 -27.79 13.68
N ILE A 396 -11.98 -27.76 12.37
CA ILE A 396 -13.30 -27.90 11.72
C ILE A 396 -13.93 -29.24 12.03
N SER A 397 -13.16 -30.34 12.04
CA SER A 397 -13.68 -31.68 12.35
C SER A 397 -14.19 -31.84 13.80
N GLN A 398 -13.87 -30.92 14.68
CA GLN A 398 -14.35 -30.89 16.07
C GLN A 398 -15.54 -29.93 16.24
N MET A 399 -16.04 -29.32 15.17
CA MET A 399 -17.22 -28.46 15.20
C MET A 399 -18.44 -29.29 14.85
N GLU A 400 -19.54 -29.08 15.59
CA GLU A 400 -20.80 -29.77 15.33
C GLU A 400 -21.41 -29.34 13.98
N THR A 401 -22.34 -30.13 13.45
CA THR A 401 -22.91 -30.11 12.11
C THR A 401 -23.57 -28.79 11.63
N VAL A 402 -23.59 -27.75 12.42
CA VAL A 402 -24.13 -26.42 12.09
C VAL A 402 -23.09 -25.54 11.35
N TYR A 403 -22.00 -26.14 10.89
CA TYR A 403 -20.93 -25.42 10.24
C TYR A 403 -21.34 -24.92 8.86
N VAL A 404 -21.30 -23.61 8.70
CA VAL A 404 -21.54 -22.94 7.41
C VAL A 404 -20.51 -23.42 6.38
N GLU A 405 -21.02 -23.86 5.25
CA GLU A 405 -20.23 -24.35 4.12
C GLU A 405 -19.10 -23.37 3.77
N GLN A 406 -17.86 -23.83 3.90
CA GLN A 406 -16.70 -23.02 3.53
C GLN A 406 -16.65 -22.88 2.01
N GLU A 407 -16.34 -21.68 1.54
CA GLU A 407 -16.09 -21.50 0.12
C GLU A 407 -14.91 -22.37 -0.33
N PRO A 408 -15.09 -23.18 -1.39
CA PRO A 408 -13.98 -23.98 -1.91
C PRO A 408 -12.89 -23.05 -2.44
N LEU A 409 -11.63 -23.30 -2.05
CA LEU A 409 -10.46 -22.54 -2.48
C LEU A 409 -10.44 -22.29 -4.00
N GLY A 410 -10.86 -23.29 -4.80
CA GLY A 410 -10.95 -23.17 -6.25
C GLY A 410 -11.88 -22.05 -6.71
N ARG A 411 -13.03 -21.86 -6.06
CA ARG A 411 -13.98 -20.80 -6.40
C ARG A 411 -13.39 -19.41 -6.10
N THR A 412 -12.75 -19.28 -4.95
CA THR A 412 -12.06 -18.04 -4.54
C THR A 412 -10.92 -17.68 -5.51
N LEU A 413 -10.09 -18.68 -5.89
CA LEU A 413 -9.00 -18.47 -6.85
C LEU A 413 -9.51 -18.08 -8.24
N ILE A 414 -10.61 -18.67 -8.71
CA ILE A 414 -11.23 -18.29 -9.99
C ILE A 414 -11.76 -16.85 -9.92
N SER A 415 -12.44 -16.47 -8.83
CA SER A 415 -12.94 -15.11 -8.65
C SER A 415 -11.79 -14.10 -8.61
N TRP A 416 -10.70 -14.43 -7.91
CA TRP A 416 -9.47 -13.64 -7.89
C TRP A 416 -8.84 -13.51 -9.29
N ALA A 417 -8.72 -14.61 -10.04
CA ALA A 417 -8.16 -14.60 -11.39
C ALA A 417 -8.97 -13.71 -12.35
N ILE A 418 -10.31 -13.77 -12.29
CA ILE A 418 -11.20 -12.91 -13.10
C ILE A 418 -10.98 -11.45 -12.73
N ALA A 419 -10.91 -11.10 -11.43
CA ALA A 419 -10.65 -9.75 -10.99
C ALA A 419 -9.27 -9.26 -11.42
N LEU A 420 -8.25 -10.12 -11.38
CA LEU A 420 -6.90 -9.81 -11.86
C LEU A 420 -6.89 -9.53 -13.37
N VAL A 421 -7.57 -10.35 -14.17
CA VAL A 421 -7.76 -10.13 -15.62
C VAL A 421 -8.44 -8.78 -15.85
N ALA A 422 -9.47 -8.43 -15.07
CA ALA A 422 -10.16 -7.14 -15.19
C ALA A 422 -9.18 -5.96 -15.04
N VAL A 423 -8.40 -5.95 -13.94
CA VAL A 423 -7.47 -4.85 -13.63
C VAL A 423 -6.33 -4.75 -14.64
N ILE A 424 -5.68 -5.89 -14.94
CA ILE A 424 -4.54 -5.91 -15.87
C ILE A 424 -5.00 -5.56 -17.29
N SER A 425 -6.13 -6.09 -17.76
CA SER A 425 -6.61 -5.79 -19.10
C SER A 425 -7.01 -4.33 -19.25
N LEU A 426 -7.61 -3.70 -18.23
CA LEU A 426 -7.91 -2.27 -18.25
C LEU A 426 -6.64 -1.42 -18.20
N LEU A 427 -5.69 -1.76 -17.33
CA LEU A 427 -4.41 -1.05 -17.23
C LEU A 427 -3.64 -1.11 -18.55
N VAL A 428 -3.37 -2.32 -19.04
CA VAL A 428 -2.59 -2.53 -20.28
C VAL A 428 -3.36 -2.02 -21.50
N GLY A 429 -4.68 -2.23 -21.54
CA GLY A 429 -5.54 -1.76 -22.62
C GLY A 429 -5.52 -0.24 -22.77
N THR A 430 -5.66 0.50 -21.67
CA THR A 430 -5.56 1.96 -21.66
C THR A 430 -4.16 2.41 -22.11
N GLY A 431 -3.10 1.76 -21.65
CA GLY A 431 -1.75 2.07 -22.07
C GLY A 431 -1.50 1.82 -23.56
N LYS A 432 -1.96 0.71 -24.09
CA LYS A 432 -1.85 0.40 -25.53
C LYS A 432 -2.66 1.38 -26.39
N LEU A 433 -3.82 1.81 -25.88
CA LEU A 433 -4.61 2.85 -26.55
C LEU A 433 -3.85 4.18 -26.65
N LEU A 434 -3.12 4.56 -25.57
CA LEU A 434 -2.38 5.82 -25.50
C LEU A 434 -1.01 5.77 -26.18
N LEU A 435 -0.33 4.62 -26.16
CA LEU A 435 1.07 4.48 -26.59
C LEU A 435 1.24 3.78 -27.96
N GLY A 436 0.22 3.78 -28.82
CA GLY A 436 0.39 3.48 -30.23
C GLY A 436 -0.12 2.11 -30.74
N SER A 437 -1.01 1.43 -30.02
CA SER A 437 -1.71 0.23 -30.49
C SER A 437 -3.20 0.27 -30.21
N PRO A 438 -3.96 1.23 -30.78
CA PRO A 438 -5.33 1.55 -30.34
C PRO A 438 -6.30 0.39 -30.49
N LEU A 439 -6.23 -0.37 -31.59
CA LEU A 439 -7.14 -1.51 -31.79
C LEU A 439 -6.92 -2.60 -30.73
N PHE A 440 -5.68 -2.97 -30.45
CA PHE A 440 -5.33 -3.94 -29.41
C PHE A 440 -5.71 -3.43 -28.02
N GLY A 441 -5.50 -2.13 -27.75
CA GLY A 441 -5.92 -1.46 -26.52
C GLY A 441 -7.44 -1.58 -26.31
N LEU A 442 -8.25 -1.30 -27.33
CA LEU A 442 -9.70 -1.42 -27.28
C LEU A 442 -10.17 -2.87 -26.98
N VAL A 443 -9.55 -3.85 -27.61
CA VAL A 443 -9.86 -5.27 -27.34
C VAL A 443 -9.60 -5.60 -25.86
N LEU A 444 -8.47 -5.18 -25.32
CA LEU A 444 -8.15 -5.42 -23.91
C LEU A 444 -9.10 -4.68 -22.95
N ILE A 445 -9.50 -3.45 -23.28
CA ILE A 445 -10.48 -2.70 -22.49
C ILE A 445 -11.83 -3.43 -22.47
N LEU A 446 -12.27 -3.98 -23.60
CA LEU A 446 -13.51 -4.78 -23.68
C LEU A 446 -13.39 -6.06 -22.83
N ILE A 447 -12.28 -6.77 -22.90
CA ILE A 447 -12.02 -7.96 -22.05
C ILE A 447 -12.07 -7.56 -20.58
N GLY A 448 -11.42 -6.45 -20.20
CA GLY A 448 -11.43 -5.94 -18.85
C GLY A 448 -12.84 -5.56 -18.36
N ALA A 449 -13.62 -4.89 -19.19
CA ALA A 449 -15.00 -4.52 -18.86
C ALA A 449 -15.88 -5.75 -18.63
N VAL A 450 -15.77 -6.77 -19.49
CA VAL A 450 -16.47 -8.05 -19.31
C VAL A 450 -16.04 -8.72 -18.00
N ALA A 451 -14.75 -8.74 -17.71
CA ALA A 451 -14.23 -9.33 -16.47
C ALA A 451 -14.72 -8.57 -15.21
N VAL A 452 -14.84 -7.24 -15.25
CA VAL A 452 -15.47 -6.45 -14.17
C VAL A 452 -16.92 -6.88 -13.95
N VAL A 453 -17.72 -7.02 -15.04
CA VAL A 453 -19.11 -7.46 -14.92
C VAL A 453 -19.20 -8.87 -14.33
N LEU A 454 -18.32 -9.77 -14.74
CA LEU A 454 -18.26 -11.14 -14.19
C LEU A 454 -17.90 -11.12 -12.69
N THR A 455 -16.94 -10.27 -12.29
CA THR A 455 -16.57 -10.09 -10.87
C THR A 455 -17.75 -9.57 -10.05
N ILE A 456 -18.47 -8.56 -10.55
CA ILE A 456 -19.66 -8.01 -9.90
C ILE A 456 -20.74 -9.08 -9.70
N ARG A 457 -20.98 -9.91 -10.72
CA ARG A 457 -21.95 -11.02 -10.64
C ARG A 457 -21.55 -12.05 -9.59
N ARG A 458 -20.26 -12.40 -9.52
CA ARG A 458 -19.74 -13.34 -8.51
C ARG A 458 -19.87 -12.76 -7.10
N ILE A 459 -19.47 -11.53 -6.86
CA ILE A 459 -19.67 -10.85 -5.56
C ILE A 459 -21.15 -10.89 -5.16
N SER A 460 -22.07 -10.63 -6.10
CA SER A 460 -23.50 -10.69 -5.83
C SER A 460 -23.97 -12.09 -5.41
N GLN A 461 -23.43 -13.14 -6.00
CA GLN A 461 -23.78 -14.53 -5.67
C GLN A 461 -23.19 -14.98 -4.33
N ASP A 462 -21.93 -14.61 -4.07
CA ASP A 462 -21.21 -15.01 -2.86
C ASP A 462 -21.78 -14.34 -1.60
N CYS A 463 -22.28 -13.11 -1.73
CA CYS A 463 -22.88 -12.36 -0.60
C CYS A 463 -24.37 -12.69 -0.34
N VAL A 464 -25.06 -13.45 -1.17
CA VAL A 464 -26.46 -13.88 -0.92
C VAL A 464 -26.52 -14.97 0.17
N GLY A 465 -25.41 -15.67 0.42
CA GLY A 465 -25.30 -16.70 1.46
C GLY A 465 -24.92 -16.20 2.86
N ASP A 466 -24.71 -14.91 3.06
CA ASP A 466 -24.51 -14.33 4.39
C ASP A 466 -25.85 -14.30 5.17
N VAL A 467 -26.24 -15.50 5.66
CA VAL A 467 -27.33 -15.61 6.65
C VAL A 467 -26.91 -14.81 7.88
N ASP A 468 -27.85 -14.04 8.41
CA ASP A 468 -27.65 -13.27 9.64
C ASP A 468 -27.29 -14.22 10.79
N GLN A 469 -25.98 -14.35 11.05
CA GLN A 469 -25.43 -15.18 12.10
C GLN A 469 -25.39 -14.44 13.45
N SER A 470 -26.01 -13.27 13.54
CA SER A 470 -25.97 -12.40 14.72
C SER A 470 -26.52 -13.10 15.97
N ASP A 471 -27.53 -13.95 15.82
CA ASP A 471 -28.13 -14.65 16.96
C ASP A 471 -27.26 -15.83 17.40
N PHE A 472 -26.67 -16.57 16.48
CA PHE A 472 -25.76 -17.67 16.81
C PHE A 472 -24.41 -17.19 17.40
N LEU A 473 -23.92 -16.02 16.98
CA LEU A 473 -22.71 -15.42 17.54
C LEU A 473 -22.93 -14.90 18.98
N LYS A 474 -24.16 -14.51 19.34
CA LYS A 474 -24.52 -14.11 20.72
C LYS A 474 -24.49 -15.30 21.70
N GLU A 475 -24.85 -16.49 21.23
CA GLU A 475 -24.77 -17.70 22.07
C GLU A 475 -23.35 -18.17 22.38
N LEU A 476 -22.38 -17.71 21.60
CA LEU A 476 -20.96 -18.04 21.73
C LEU A 476 -20.13 -16.96 22.42
N GLU A 477 -20.72 -15.81 22.75
CA GLU A 477 -20.04 -14.82 23.58
C GLU A 477 -19.83 -15.44 24.97
N PRO A 478 -18.59 -15.47 25.51
CA PRO A 478 -18.38 -15.92 26.86
C PRO A 478 -19.25 -15.05 27.76
N HIS A 479 -20.15 -15.67 28.50
CA HIS A 479 -20.82 -15.01 29.61
C HIS A 479 -19.71 -14.49 30.52
N ASP A 480 -19.50 -13.18 30.52
CA ASP A 480 -18.59 -12.51 31.44
C ASP A 480 -18.99 -12.91 32.86
N SER A 481 -18.19 -13.80 33.46
CA SER A 481 -18.21 -14.11 34.91
C SER A 481 -17.05 -13.42 35.59
#